data_d6e9d7b5dd59ae964ada22f3b71f3776
#
_entry.id   d6e9d7b5dd59ae964ada22f3b71f3776
#
_cell.length_a   1.000
_cell.length_b   1.000
_cell.length_c   1.000
_cell.angle_alpha   90.00
_cell.angle_beta   90.00
_cell.angle_gamma   90.00
#
_symmetry.space_group_name_H-M   'P 1'
#
loop_
_entity.id
_entity.type
_entity.pdbx_description
1 polymer ?
#
loop_
_entity_poly.entity_id
_entity_poly.type
_entity_poly.pdbx_seq_one_letter_code
_entity_poly.pdbx_strand_id
1 'polypeptide(L)'
;HPFGLGYLGYYMSHGSFQTGLYSVRWVHNELLQMLLDIGWIPTVIAIVAVVKAVVAKQPAVRKVVLLTLLAHCMMDFDLEYIAMYFILLVCLDWDTGKTKTVKLTVPAKAVAAVLILGSLYIGVGSTLYYSGKVEASVKVYPWNTQARMELLTQAETAEEMDEQADAILALNDHIALAWDAKAEAAFGRGDFGAVIDDKNNALANTKYIKGEYVDYFNKLAVGYQLYMQAGDTKSAQICLDEIIGIQDRIDRVLASTDELAWKITDKPYLVMPDEYNDFVEAHK
;
A
#
# COMPACT_ATOMS: atom_id res chain seq x y z
N HIS A 1 -0.02 9.33 11.00
CA HIS A 1 1.24 8.58 11.20
C HIS A 1 2.46 9.53 11.21
N PRO A 2 3.28 9.54 12.28
CA PRO A 2 4.46 10.42 12.34
C PRO A 2 5.54 10.06 11.32
N PHE A 3 5.62 8.79 10.91
CA PHE A 3 6.59 8.25 9.94
C PHE A 3 5.93 7.63 8.71
N GLY A 4 4.65 7.92 8.45
CA GLY A 4 3.90 7.49 7.27
C GLY A 4 3.64 5.98 7.20
N LEU A 5 3.35 5.52 5.98
CA LEU A 5 3.05 4.12 5.65
C LEU A 5 4.29 3.37 5.12
N GLY A 6 5.44 4.04 5.05
CA GLY A 6 6.65 3.53 4.42
C GLY A 6 6.75 3.89 2.93
N TYR A 7 7.92 3.66 2.34
CA TYR A 7 8.14 3.89 0.90
C TYR A 7 7.15 3.05 0.08
N LEU A 8 6.44 3.70 -0.86
CA LEU A 8 5.32 3.14 -1.62
C LEU A 8 4.14 2.65 -0.74
N GLY A 9 4.08 3.07 0.52
CA GLY A 9 3.04 2.63 1.45
C GLY A 9 1.65 2.99 0.96
N TYR A 10 1.45 4.23 0.51
CA TYR A 10 0.19 4.65 -0.09
C TYR A 10 -0.11 3.88 -1.39
N TYR A 11 0.87 3.74 -2.28
CA TYR A 11 0.72 2.99 -3.53
C TYR A 11 0.18 1.57 -3.31
N MET A 12 0.70 0.88 -2.30
CA MET A 12 0.31 -0.49 -1.98
C MET A 12 -1.04 -0.60 -1.26
N SER A 13 -1.44 0.44 -0.52
CA SER A 13 -2.65 0.44 0.31
C SER A 13 -3.75 1.40 -0.16
N HIS A 14 -3.58 2.04 -1.34
CA HIS A 14 -4.53 3.07 -1.84
C HIS A 14 -5.98 2.59 -1.88
N GLY A 15 -6.22 1.31 -2.12
CA GLY A 15 -7.56 0.71 -2.17
C GLY A 15 -8.38 0.90 -0.90
N SER A 16 -7.73 0.91 0.28
CA SER A 16 -8.40 1.14 1.56
C SER A 16 -8.93 2.57 1.70
N PHE A 17 -8.25 3.53 1.06
CA PHE A 17 -8.57 4.96 1.11
C PHE A 17 -9.48 5.43 -0.04
N GLN A 18 -9.77 4.56 -1.00
CA GLN A 18 -10.64 4.91 -2.12
C GLN A 18 -12.05 5.31 -1.66
N THR A 19 -12.54 6.41 -2.22
CA THR A 19 -13.91 6.91 -2.04
C THR A 19 -14.76 6.77 -3.31
N GLY A 20 -14.21 6.11 -4.32
CA GLY A 20 -14.84 5.87 -5.62
C GLY A 20 -14.05 4.89 -6.48
N LEU A 21 -14.54 4.63 -7.68
CA LEU A 21 -14.00 3.65 -8.62
C LEU A 21 -12.70 4.04 -9.32
N TYR A 22 -12.23 5.23 -9.12
CA TYR A 22 -10.92 5.65 -9.64
C TYR A 22 -9.79 4.98 -8.84
N SER A 23 -8.75 4.60 -9.54
CA SER A 23 -7.52 4.09 -8.92
C SER A 23 -6.42 5.12 -9.06
N VAL A 24 -6.14 5.85 -7.99
CA VAL A 24 -5.02 6.80 -7.91
C VAL A 24 -3.96 6.22 -7.00
N ARG A 25 -2.97 5.57 -7.61
CA ARG A 25 -1.84 4.95 -6.89
C ARG A 25 -0.76 5.96 -6.51
N TRP A 26 -0.70 7.08 -7.22
CA TRP A 26 0.21 8.19 -6.97
C TRP A 26 -0.60 9.44 -6.72
N VAL A 27 -0.26 10.14 -5.65
CA VAL A 27 -0.83 11.46 -5.40
C VAL A 27 -0.07 12.45 -6.28
N HIS A 28 -0.75 13.09 -7.24
CA HIS A 28 -0.15 14.12 -8.09
C HIS A 28 0.16 15.39 -7.28
N ASN A 29 0.90 15.21 -6.19
CA ASN A 29 1.37 16.26 -5.30
C ASN A 29 2.41 15.67 -4.34
N GLU A 30 3.66 16.02 -4.53
CA GLU A 30 4.78 15.48 -3.75
C GLU A 30 4.69 15.74 -2.25
N LEU A 31 4.14 16.89 -1.86
CA LEU A 31 3.98 17.20 -0.44
C LEU A 31 3.01 16.20 0.22
N LEU A 32 1.89 15.92 -0.44
CA LEU A 32 0.91 14.95 0.05
C LEU A 32 1.47 13.53 -0.01
N GLN A 33 2.19 13.17 -1.09
CA GLN A 33 2.84 11.87 -1.22
C GLN A 33 3.85 11.64 -0.07
N MET A 34 4.71 12.63 0.21
CA MET A 34 5.64 12.57 1.33
C MET A 34 4.94 12.42 2.70
N LEU A 35 3.83 13.15 2.91
CA LEU A 35 3.04 13.03 4.15
C LEU A 35 2.50 11.60 4.36
N LEU A 36 2.08 10.96 3.28
CA LEU A 36 1.53 9.60 3.31
C LEU A 36 2.65 8.56 3.48
N ASP A 37 3.71 8.64 2.70
CA ASP A 37 4.75 7.62 2.66
C ASP A 37 5.76 7.73 3.81
N ILE A 38 6.29 8.92 4.08
CA ILE A 38 7.32 9.12 5.10
C ILE A 38 6.83 9.81 6.37
N GLY A 39 5.58 10.29 6.35
CA GLY A 39 4.92 10.92 7.50
C GLY A 39 5.27 12.39 7.70
N TRP A 40 4.58 13.00 8.68
CA TRP A 40 4.67 14.44 8.86
C TRP A 40 6.01 14.90 9.45
N ILE A 41 6.71 14.08 10.26
CA ILE A 41 7.99 14.49 10.87
C ILE A 41 9.08 14.68 9.80
N PRO A 42 9.42 13.70 8.95
CA PRO A 42 10.40 13.89 7.89
C PRO A 42 9.96 14.95 6.87
N THR A 43 8.66 15.03 6.56
CA THR A 43 8.12 16.03 5.63
C THR A 43 8.34 17.45 6.12
N VAL A 44 8.12 17.75 7.41
CA VAL A 44 8.40 19.06 7.99
C VAL A 44 9.90 19.39 7.92
N ILE A 45 10.78 18.42 8.16
CA ILE A 45 12.24 18.61 8.03
C ILE A 45 12.60 18.97 6.59
N ALA A 46 12.04 18.25 5.59
CA ALA A 46 12.25 18.53 4.18
C ALA A 46 11.74 19.94 3.79
N ILE A 47 10.54 20.32 4.23
CA ILE A 47 9.98 21.66 4.00
C ILE A 47 10.93 22.74 4.56
N VAL A 48 11.43 22.57 5.77
CA VAL A 48 12.36 23.54 6.37
C VAL A 48 13.65 23.67 5.55
N ALA A 49 14.18 22.55 5.03
CA ALA A 49 15.37 22.57 4.16
C ALA A 49 15.08 23.32 2.85
N VAL A 50 13.95 23.04 2.20
CA VAL A 50 13.51 23.69 0.96
C VAL A 50 13.26 25.19 1.17
N VAL A 51 12.54 25.59 2.22
CA VAL A 51 12.29 26.99 2.54
C VAL A 51 13.61 27.75 2.77
N LYS A 52 14.55 27.15 3.49
CA LYS A 52 15.89 27.75 3.65
C LYS A 52 16.59 27.95 2.31
N ALA A 53 16.53 26.99 1.39
CA ALA A 53 17.12 27.11 0.06
C ALA A 53 16.44 28.23 -0.77
N VAL A 54 15.11 28.32 -0.71
CA VAL A 54 14.35 29.37 -1.45
C VAL A 54 14.72 30.79 -0.97
N VAL A 55 14.87 30.98 0.35
CA VAL A 55 15.18 32.32 0.90
C VAL A 55 16.69 32.65 0.87
N ALA A 56 17.56 31.67 0.69
CA ALA A 56 18.99 31.85 0.64
C ALA A 56 19.43 32.74 -0.54
N LYS A 57 20.56 33.43 -0.39
CA LYS A 57 21.21 34.13 -1.49
C LYS A 57 21.95 33.14 -2.38
N GLN A 58 21.36 32.81 -3.50
CA GLN A 58 21.93 31.90 -4.49
C GLN A 58 21.78 32.45 -5.92
N PRO A 59 22.53 31.91 -6.90
CA PRO A 59 22.43 32.32 -8.29
C PRO A 59 20.98 32.28 -8.81
N ALA A 60 20.57 33.31 -9.55
CA ALA A 60 19.20 33.42 -10.05
C ALA A 60 18.74 32.17 -10.82
N VAL A 61 19.62 31.59 -11.65
CA VAL A 61 19.32 30.38 -12.42
C VAL A 61 18.96 29.22 -11.50
N ARG A 62 19.76 28.98 -10.44
CA ARG A 62 19.48 27.91 -9.47
C ARG A 62 18.14 28.12 -8.76
N LYS A 63 17.85 29.38 -8.38
CA LYS A 63 16.57 29.73 -7.74
C LYS A 63 15.38 29.51 -8.67
N VAL A 64 15.51 29.89 -9.95
CA VAL A 64 14.45 29.65 -10.95
C VAL A 64 14.21 28.15 -11.12
N VAL A 65 15.28 27.34 -11.29
CA VAL A 65 15.15 25.88 -11.41
C VAL A 65 14.46 25.28 -10.17
N LEU A 66 14.89 25.70 -8.96
CA LEU A 66 14.27 25.23 -7.72
C LEU A 66 12.78 25.57 -7.65
N LEU A 67 12.42 26.83 -7.95
CA LEU A 67 11.01 27.26 -7.89
C LEU A 67 10.15 26.57 -8.96
N THR A 68 10.70 26.36 -10.16
CA THR A 68 10.00 25.63 -11.24
C THR A 68 9.75 24.18 -10.83
N LEU A 69 10.78 23.49 -10.30
CA LEU A 69 10.64 22.13 -9.82
C LEU A 69 9.61 22.03 -8.69
N LEU A 70 9.68 22.92 -7.69
CA LEU A 70 8.72 22.92 -6.58
C LEU A 70 7.30 23.20 -7.03
N ALA A 71 7.10 24.10 -8.01
CA ALA A 71 5.79 24.36 -8.59
C ALA A 71 5.23 23.12 -9.31
N HIS A 72 6.08 22.40 -10.04
CA HIS A 72 5.70 21.16 -10.72
C HIS A 72 5.40 20.04 -9.72
N CYS A 73 6.23 19.85 -8.70
CA CYS A 73 6.01 18.90 -7.60
C CYS A 73 4.67 19.10 -6.85
N MET A 74 4.06 20.28 -6.93
CA MET A 74 2.71 20.52 -6.38
C MET A 74 1.59 19.98 -7.28
N MET A 75 1.91 19.55 -8.49
CA MET A 75 0.95 19.12 -9.51
C MET A 75 1.23 17.71 -10.04
N ASP A 76 2.40 17.14 -9.70
CA ASP A 76 2.82 15.81 -10.18
C ASP A 76 3.78 15.14 -9.19
N PHE A 77 4.14 13.86 -9.47
CA PHE A 77 5.02 13.00 -8.66
C PHE A 77 6.48 13.01 -9.20
N ASP A 78 7.07 14.20 -9.33
CA ASP A 78 8.40 14.39 -9.95
C ASP A 78 9.53 13.70 -9.19
N LEU A 79 9.48 13.66 -7.87
CA LEU A 79 10.56 13.12 -7.03
C LEU A 79 10.63 11.58 -7.04
N GLU A 80 9.69 10.91 -7.69
CA GLU A 80 9.83 9.49 -8.03
C GLU A 80 10.92 9.25 -9.09
N TYR A 81 11.25 10.29 -9.86
CA TYR A 81 12.35 10.25 -10.82
C TYR A 81 13.66 10.66 -10.17
N ILE A 82 14.59 9.75 -10.07
CA ILE A 82 15.89 9.98 -9.42
C ILE A 82 16.64 11.22 -9.97
N ALA A 83 16.49 11.51 -11.26
CA ALA A 83 17.10 12.70 -11.89
C ALA A 83 16.54 13.99 -11.29
N MET A 84 15.23 14.09 -11.06
CA MET A 84 14.59 15.25 -10.46
C MET A 84 14.99 15.42 -9.00
N TYR A 85 15.15 14.30 -8.30
CA TYR A 85 15.66 14.31 -6.93
C TYR A 85 17.07 14.86 -6.86
N PHE A 86 17.97 14.48 -7.79
CA PHE A 86 19.32 15.05 -7.86
C PHE A 86 19.30 16.55 -8.19
N ILE A 87 18.42 16.99 -9.10
CA ILE A 87 18.26 18.43 -9.42
C ILE A 87 17.84 19.18 -8.16
N LEU A 88 16.86 18.67 -7.41
CA LEU A 88 16.45 19.24 -6.13
C LEU A 88 17.65 19.37 -5.18
N LEU A 89 18.40 18.30 -4.96
CA LEU A 89 19.56 18.29 -4.06
C LEU A 89 20.63 19.30 -4.46
N VAL A 90 20.90 19.46 -5.76
CA VAL A 90 21.86 20.47 -6.28
C VAL A 90 21.33 21.89 -6.08
N CYS A 91 20.00 22.08 -6.12
CA CYS A 91 19.37 23.38 -5.91
C CYS A 91 19.26 23.77 -4.44
N LEU A 92 19.35 22.82 -3.51
CA LEU A 92 19.43 23.13 -2.09
C LEU A 92 20.78 23.82 -1.81
N ASP A 93 20.73 25.03 -1.30
CA ASP A 93 21.96 25.77 -0.93
C ASP A 93 22.42 25.32 0.45
N TRP A 94 23.50 24.56 0.44
CA TRP A 94 24.16 24.06 1.66
C TRP A 94 25.20 25.03 2.19
N ASP A 95 25.60 26.05 1.38
CA ASP A 95 26.59 27.06 1.75
C ASP A 95 25.89 28.32 2.27
N THR A 96 25.88 28.49 3.58
CA THR A 96 25.33 29.69 4.23
C THR A 96 26.28 30.88 4.18
N GLY A 97 27.41 30.79 3.47
CA GLY A 97 28.45 31.86 3.38
C GLY A 97 29.16 32.16 4.72
N LYS A 98 28.80 31.47 5.76
CA LYS A 98 29.43 31.53 7.09
C LYS A 98 29.82 30.11 7.53
N THR A 99 31.02 29.70 7.19
CA THR A 99 31.62 28.47 7.74
C THR A 99 31.79 28.59 9.26
N LYS A 100 30.83 28.03 10.00
CA LYS A 100 31.07 27.74 11.42
C LYS A 100 31.66 26.37 11.51
N THR A 101 32.93 26.30 12.00
CA THR A 101 33.52 25.04 12.38
C THR A 101 32.80 24.52 13.63
N VAL A 102 31.82 23.62 13.43
CA VAL A 102 31.13 22.96 14.53
C VAL A 102 31.91 21.70 14.87
N LYS A 103 32.50 21.67 16.07
CA LYS A 103 33.07 20.41 16.61
C LYS A 103 31.92 19.45 16.84
N LEU A 104 31.83 18.40 15.99
CA LEU A 104 30.87 17.33 16.18
C LEU A 104 31.09 16.68 17.54
N THR A 105 30.13 16.84 18.43
CA THR A 105 30.17 16.15 19.75
C THR A 105 30.04 14.64 19.55
N VAL A 106 30.46 13.86 20.54
CA VAL A 106 30.35 12.39 20.47
C VAL A 106 28.91 11.93 20.17
N PRO A 107 27.82 12.47 20.80
CA PRO A 107 26.47 12.13 20.44
C PRO A 107 26.11 12.46 18.98
N ALA A 108 26.55 13.62 18.47
CA ALA A 108 26.26 13.99 17.08
C ALA A 108 26.95 13.05 16.07
N LYS A 109 28.18 12.60 16.37
CA LYS A 109 28.85 11.58 15.55
C LYS A 109 28.14 10.24 15.61
N ALA A 110 27.66 9.83 16.78
CA ALA A 110 26.88 8.59 16.93
C ALA A 110 25.59 8.63 16.12
N VAL A 111 24.82 9.74 16.19
CA VAL A 111 23.62 9.93 15.38
C VAL A 111 23.92 9.87 13.88
N ALA A 112 24.97 10.57 13.43
CA ALA A 112 25.38 10.54 12.02
C ALA A 112 25.77 9.12 11.57
N ALA A 113 26.52 8.38 12.41
CA ALA A 113 26.88 7.00 12.12
C ALA A 113 25.64 6.08 12.02
N VAL A 114 24.68 6.22 12.93
CA VAL A 114 23.41 5.46 12.88
C VAL A 114 22.64 5.76 11.60
N LEU A 115 22.54 7.03 11.19
CA LEU A 115 21.86 7.42 9.96
C LEU A 115 22.56 6.85 8.72
N ILE A 116 23.88 6.93 8.65
CA ILE A 116 24.67 6.39 7.54
C ILE A 116 24.51 4.86 7.47
N LEU A 117 24.71 4.17 8.60
CA LEU A 117 24.58 2.71 8.64
C LEU A 117 23.16 2.24 8.33
N GLY A 118 22.13 2.96 8.82
CA GLY A 118 20.74 2.69 8.50
C GLY A 118 20.45 2.86 7.01
N SER A 119 20.94 3.95 6.40
CA SER A 119 20.78 4.20 4.96
C SER A 119 21.50 3.13 4.12
N LEU A 120 22.72 2.72 4.52
CA LEU A 120 23.45 1.64 3.86
C LEU A 120 22.71 0.30 3.97
N TYR A 121 22.18 0.00 5.14
CA TYR A 121 21.41 -1.22 5.38
C TYR A 121 20.18 -1.31 4.47
N ILE A 122 19.37 -0.25 4.43
CA ILE A 122 18.19 -0.16 3.53
C ILE A 122 18.65 -0.22 2.07
N GLY A 123 19.71 0.53 1.71
CA GLY A 123 20.25 0.59 0.36
C GLY A 123 20.75 -0.77 -0.15
N VAL A 124 21.42 -1.57 0.70
CA VAL A 124 21.83 -2.94 0.34
C VAL A 124 20.61 -3.83 0.10
N GLY A 125 19.62 -3.80 1.00
CA GLY A 125 18.38 -4.56 0.84
C GLY A 125 17.65 -4.20 -0.45
N SER A 126 17.48 -2.91 -0.73
CA SER A 126 16.83 -2.44 -1.96
C SER A 126 17.64 -2.82 -3.21
N THR A 127 18.96 -2.70 -3.19
CA THR A 127 19.82 -3.07 -4.32
C THR A 127 19.72 -4.57 -4.64
N LEU A 128 19.65 -5.41 -3.61
CA LEU A 128 19.43 -6.85 -3.79
C LEU A 128 18.08 -7.11 -4.47
N TYR A 129 17.02 -6.44 -4.02
CA TYR A 129 15.70 -6.55 -4.64
C TYR A 129 15.70 -6.17 -6.12
N TYR A 130 16.17 -4.96 -6.46
CA TYR A 130 16.24 -4.49 -7.84
C TYR A 130 17.23 -5.27 -8.73
N SER A 131 18.11 -6.06 -8.13
CA SER A 131 18.99 -7.00 -8.84
C SER A 131 18.37 -8.39 -9.04
N GLY A 132 17.09 -8.56 -8.70
CA GLY A 132 16.38 -9.84 -8.79
C GLY A 132 16.75 -10.87 -7.71
N LYS A 133 17.47 -10.44 -6.66
CA LYS A 133 17.85 -11.31 -5.52
C LYS A 133 16.85 -11.13 -4.36
N VAL A 134 15.58 -11.48 -4.62
CA VAL A 134 14.44 -11.18 -3.74
C VAL A 134 14.60 -11.80 -2.35
N GLU A 135 14.90 -13.10 -2.27
CA GLU A 135 15.14 -13.77 -1.00
C GLU A 135 16.30 -13.18 -0.20
N ALA A 136 17.40 -12.83 -0.89
CA ALA A 136 18.56 -12.22 -0.25
C ALA A 136 18.19 -10.82 0.28
N SER A 137 17.35 -10.08 -0.45
CA SER A 137 16.81 -8.80 0.00
C SER A 137 16.05 -8.94 1.32
N VAL A 138 15.12 -9.88 1.42
CA VAL A 138 14.33 -10.12 2.63
C VAL A 138 15.20 -10.62 3.79
N LYS A 139 16.22 -11.44 3.53
CA LYS A 139 17.18 -11.89 4.56
C LYS A 139 18.00 -10.73 5.16
N VAL A 140 18.42 -9.77 4.31
CA VAL A 140 19.20 -8.59 4.76
C VAL A 140 18.27 -7.52 5.33
N TYR A 141 17.16 -7.22 4.67
CA TYR A 141 16.21 -6.18 5.03
C TYR A 141 14.80 -6.76 5.13
N PRO A 142 14.44 -7.39 6.28
CA PRO A 142 13.15 -8.08 6.46
C PRO A 142 11.92 -7.19 6.32
N TRP A 143 12.08 -5.87 6.41
CA TRP A 143 11.01 -4.88 6.24
C TRP A 143 10.84 -4.40 4.80
N ASN A 144 11.48 -5.06 3.82
CA ASN A 144 11.24 -4.76 2.42
C ASN A 144 9.92 -5.36 1.97
N THR A 145 8.84 -4.58 2.08
CA THR A 145 7.48 -4.99 1.72
C THR A 145 7.37 -5.40 0.25
N GLN A 146 8.04 -4.69 -0.67
CA GLN A 146 8.03 -5.05 -2.10
C GLN A 146 8.63 -6.44 -2.35
N ALA A 147 9.77 -6.73 -1.74
CA ALA A 147 10.40 -8.04 -1.85
C ALA A 147 9.53 -9.15 -1.25
N ARG A 148 8.87 -8.88 -0.12
CA ARG A 148 7.93 -9.84 0.48
C ARG A 148 6.69 -10.06 -0.37
N MET A 149 6.13 -9.01 -0.99
CA MET A 149 5.01 -9.14 -1.92
C MET A 149 5.39 -10.00 -3.14
N GLU A 150 6.61 -9.86 -3.64
CA GLU A 150 7.09 -10.71 -4.73
C GLU A 150 7.26 -12.17 -4.29
N LEU A 151 7.82 -12.44 -3.10
CA LEU A 151 7.88 -13.80 -2.54
C LEU A 151 6.48 -14.36 -2.30
N LEU A 152 5.54 -13.55 -1.84
CA LEU A 152 4.15 -13.96 -1.65
C LEU A 152 3.50 -14.42 -2.96
N THR A 153 3.76 -13.71 -4.08
CA THR A 153 3.25 -14.12 -5.40
C THR A 153 3.92 -15.38 -5.95
N GLN A 154 5.07 -15.78 -5.41
CA GLN A 154 5.81 -16.98 -5.78
C GLN A 154 5.58 -18.14 -4.82
N ALA A 155 4.86 -17.91 -3.72
CA ALA A 155 4.58 -18.93 -2.72
C ALA A 155 3.71 -20.05 -3.31
N GLU A 156 4.14 -21.29 -3.12
CA GLU A 156 3.46 -22.49 -3.63
C GLU A 156 2.69 -23.22 -2.54
N THR A 157 3.02 -22.98 -1.27
CA THR A 157 2.41 -23.64 -0.11
C THR A 157 1.62 -22.65 0.76
N ALA A 158 0.62 -23.15 1.47
CA ALA A 158 -0.16 -22.35 2.41
C ALA A 158 0.70 -21.76 3.53
N GLU A 159 1.72 -22.51 3.99
CA GLU A 159 2.65 -22.08 5.01
C GLU A 159 3.52 -20.90 4.52
N GLU A 160 4.01 -20.96 3.29
CA GLU A 160 4.76 -19.84 2.67
C GLU A 160 3.89 -18.60 2.47
N MET A 161 2.63 -18.78 2.03
CA MET A 161 1.66 -17.70 1.89
C MET A 161 1.42 -17.02 3.25
N ASP A 162 1.14 -17.78 4.28
CA ASP A 162 0.90 -17.27 5.64
C ASP A 162 2.14 -16.52 6.17
N GLU A 163 3.35 -17.08 6.03
CA GLU A 163 4.59 -16.46 6.51
C GLU A 163 4.82 -15.08 5.87
N GLN A 164 4.71 -14.99 4.54
CA GLN A 164 4.94 -13.72 3.85
C GLN A 164 3.80 -12.74 4.10
N ALA A 165 2.55 -13.19 4.10
CA ALA A 165 1.39 -12.37 4.38
C ALA A 165 1.42 -11.79 5.80
N ASP A 166 1.69 -12.60 6.82
CA ASP A 166 1.80 -12.14 8.21
C ASP A 166 2.92 -11.08 8.37
N ALA A 167 4.06 -11.31 7.73
CA ALA A 167 5.16 -10.36 7.76
C ALA A 167 4.84 -9.02 7.04
N ILE A 168 4.04 -9.05 5.97
CA ILE A 168 3.54 -7.86 5.29
C ILE A 168 2.53 -7.13 6.18
N LEU A 169 1.54 -7.84 6.71
CA LEU A 169 0.46 -7.27 7.53
C LEU A 169 0.96 -6.70 8.86
N ALA A 170 2.03 -7.24 9.42
CA ALA A 170 2.70 -6.67 10.58
C ALA A 170 3.29 -5.28 10.32
N LEU A 171 3.57 -4.94 9.07
CA LEU A 171 4.09 -3.63 8.66
C LEU A 171 2.97 -2.70 8.17
N ASN A 172 2.02 -3.24 7.42
CA ASN A 172 0.91 -2.49 6.85
C ASN A 172 -0.29 -3.42 6.61
N ASP A 173 -1.30 -3.32 7.46
CA ASP A 173 -2.54 -4.12 7.42
C ASP A 173 -3.54 -3.66 6.32
N HIS A 174 -3.22 -2.60 5.60
CA HIS A 174 -4.01 -2.12 4.46
C HIS A 174 -3.63 -2.78 3.12
N ILE A 175 -2.72 -3.74 3.10
CA ILE A 175 -2.30 -4.42 1.87
C ILE A 175 -3.22 -5.60 1.59
N ALA A 176 -4.20 -5.40 0.71
CA ALA A 176 -5.21 -6.39 0.37
C ALA A 176 -4.62 -7.72 -0.13
N LEU A 177 -3.56 -7.68 -0.95
CA LEU A 177 -2.89 -8.88 -1.46
C LEU A 177 -2.46 -9.85 -0.36
N ALA A 178 -2.03 -9.34 0.80
CA ALA A 178 -1.64 -10.19 1.91
C ALA A 178 -2.84 -10.85 2.58
N TRP A 179 -3.96 -10.14 2.70
CA TRP A 179 -5.22 -10.72 3.18
C TRP A 179 -5.78 -11.78 2.21
N ASP A 180 -5.69 -11.53 0.90
CA ASP A 180 -6.11 -12.50 -0.13
C ASP A 180 -5.27 -13.77 -0.08
N ALA A 181 -3.96 -13.64 0.12
CA ALA A 181 -3.07 -14.79 0.25
C ALA A 181 -3.39 -15.63 1.51
N LYS A 182 -3.71 -14.99 2.64
CA LYS A 182 -4.19 -15.69 3.84
C LYS A 182 -5.51 -16.42 3.57
N ALA A 183 -6.45 -15.77 2.89
CA ALA A 183 -7.71 -16.39 2.50
C ALA A 183 -7.49 -17.61 1.57
N GLU A 184 -6.53 -17.53 0.64
CA GLU A 184 -6.16 -18.63 -0.25
C GLU A 184 -5.54 -19.78 0.53
N ALA A 185 -4.60 -19.48 1.43
CA ALA A 185 -4.01 -20.48 2.32
C ALA A 185 -5.05 -21.18 3.22
N ALA A 186 -5.98 -20.39 3.79
CA ALA A 186 -7.09 -20.92 4.58
C ALA A 186 -8.05 -21.77 3.73
N PHE A 187 -8.36 -21.36 2.51
CA PHE A 187 -9.16 -22.11 1.55
C PHE A 187 -8.52 -23.46 1.22
N GLY A 188 -7.21 -23.48 0.95
CA GLY A 188 -6.46 -24.72 0.71
C GLY A 188 -6.50 -25.69 1.88
N ARG A 189 -6.60 -25.18 3.11
CA ARG A 189 -6.77 -26.01 4.34
C ARG A 189 -8.23 -26.40 4.63
N GLY A 190 -9.21 -25.86 3.89
CA GLY A 190 -10.64 -26.05 4.16
C GLY A 190 -11.14 -25.29 5.39
N ASP A 191 -10.41 -24.27 5.85
CA ASP A 191 -10.82 -23.40 6.97
C ASP A 191 -11.63 -22.21 6.46
N PHE A 192 -12.91 -22.44 6.20
CA PHE A 192 -13.80 -21.42 5.67
C PHE A 192 -14.13 -20.30 6.68
N GLY A 193 -13.92 -20.55 7.98
CA GLY A 193 -14.00 -19.49 8.98
C GLY A 193 -12.91 -18.44 8.76
N ALA A 194 -11.66 -18.88 8.63
CA ALA A 194 -10.53 -17.99 8.29
C ALA A 194 -10.69 -17.36 6.90
N VAL A 195 -11.22 -18.09 5.89
CA VAL A 195 -11.54 -17.52 4.58
C VAL A 195 -12.48 -16.31 4.71
N ILE A 196 -13.54 -16.43 5.53
CA ILE A 196 -14.49 -15.35 5.77
C ILE A 196 -13.79 -14.14 6.37
N ASP A 197 -13.01 -14.34 7.42
CA ASP A 197 -12.32 -13.24 8.12
C ASP A 197 -11.31 -12.55 7.22
N ASP A 198 -10.46 -13.30 6.54
CA ASP A 198 -9.40 -12.77 5.69
C ASP A 198 -9.95 -12.08 4.43
N LYS A 199 -10.97 -12.67 3.76
CA LYS A 199 -11.64 -12.03 2.61
C LYS A 199 -12.40 -10.76 3.02
N ASN A 200 -12.97 -10.72 4.21
CA ASN A 200 -13.59 -9.51 4.73
C ASN A 200 -12.56 -8.36 4.87
N ASN A 201 -11.34 -8.67 5.34
CA ASN A 201 -10.25 -7.71 5.40
C ASN A 201 -9.74 -7.32 4.00
N ALA A 202 -9.60 -8.28 3.08
CA ALA A 202 -9.22 -8.01 1.69
C ALA A 202 -10.23 -7.07 1.01
N LEU A 203 -11.53 -7.36 1.11
CA LEU A 203 -12.61 -6.53 0.56
C LEU A 203 -12.68 -5.14 1.18
N ALA A 204 -12.34 -4.96 2.45
CA ALA A 204 -12.25 -3.65 3.07
C ALA A 204 -11.15 -2.78 2.44
N ASN A 205 -10.09 -3.42 1.92
CA ASN A 205 -8.94 -2.79 1.30
C ASN A 205 -9.01 -2.73 -0.24
N THR A 206 -10.03 -3.39 -0.86
CA THR A 206 -10.25 -3.43 -2.33
C THR A 206 -11.73 -3.30 -2.70
N LYS A 207 -12.46 -2.49 -1.96
CA LYS A 207 -13.93 -2.40 -1.99
C LYS A 207 -14.57 -2.12 -3.36
N TYR A 208 -13.82 -1.63 -4.33
CA TYR A 208 -14.32 -1.36 -5.69
C TYR A 208 -13.85 -2.37 -6.74
N ILE A 209 -13.22 -3.47 -6.36
CA ILE A 209 -12.75 -4.50 -7.29
C ILE A 209 -13.75 -5.63 -7.34
N LYS A 210 -14.56 -5.70 -8.44
CA LYS A 210 -15.57 -6.74 -8.66
C LYS A 210 -15.01 -8.15 -8.49
N GLY A 211 -13.81 -8.40 -9.02
CA GLY A 211 -13.17 -9.72 -8.96
C GLY A 211 -13.05 -10.28 -7.55
N GLU A 212 -12.83 -9.42 -6.54
CA GLU A 212 -12.71 -9.83 -5.15
C GLU A 212 -14.02 -10.38 -4.57
N TYR A 213 -15.16 -9.76 -4.93
CA TYR A 213 -16.49 -10.25 -4.53
C TYR A 213 -16.84 -11.58 -5.22
N VAL A 214 -16.43 -11.72 -6.48
CA VAL A 214 -16.64 -12.96 -7.24
C VAL A 214 -15.78 -14.09 -6.67
N ASP A 215 -14.53 -13.83 -6.35
CA ASP A 215 -13.63 -14.80 -5.71
C ASP A 215 -14.18 -15.22 -4.34
N TYR A 216 -14.64 -14.25 -3.54
CA TYR A 216 -15.26 -14.53 -2.26
C TYR A 216 -16.49 -15.44 -2.39
N PHE A 217 -17.39 -15.12 -3.31
CA PHE A 217 -18.55 -15.97 -3.62
C PHE A 217 -18.12 -17.40 -3.99
N ASN A 218 -17.15 -17.55 -4.89
CA ASN A 218 -16.70 -18.86 -5.37
C ASN A 218 -16.15 -19.71 -4.24
N LYS A 219 -15.31 -19.13 -3.37
CA LYS A 219 -14.75 -19.84 -2.21
C LYS A 219 -15.84 -20.27 -1.23
N LEU A 220 -16.79 -19.40 -0.93
CA LEU A 220 -17.90 -19.71 -0.02
C LEU A 220 -18.88 -20.74 -0.59
N ALA A 221 -19.13 -20.71 -1.90
CA ALA A 221 -19.98 -21.70 -2.57
C ALA A 221 -19.39 -23.11 -2.48
N VAL A 222 -18.04 -23.22 -2.61
CA VAL A 222 -17.34 -24.49 -2.36
C VAL A 222 -17.49 -24.90 -0.90
N GLY A 223 -17.28 -23.99 0.05
CA GLY A 223 -17.44 -24.26 1.48
C GLY A 223 -18.84 -24.73 1.84
N TYR A 224 -19.86 -24.04 1.32
CA TYR A 224 -21.26 -24.44 1.48
C TYR A 224 -21.50 -25.87 1.03
N GLN A 225 -21.04 -26.22 -0.18
CA GLN A 225 -21.22 -27.58 -0.73
C GLN A 225 -20.51 -28.63 0.11
N LEU A 226 -19.29 -28.39 0.54
CA LEU A 226 -18.52 -29.33 1.36
C LEU A 226 -19.17 -29.56 2.73
N TYR A 227 -19.64 -28.50 3.40
CA TYR A 227 -20.34 -28.62 4.68
C TYR A 227 -21.69 -29.33 4.54
N MET A 228 -22.44 -29.06 3.47
CA MET A 228 -23.68 -29.79 3.19
C MET A 228 -23.43 -31.29 2.97
N GLN A 229 -22.39 -31.64 2.21
CA GLN A 229 -21.99 -33.05 2.00
C GLN A 229 -21.55 -33.73 3.30
N ALA A 230 -20.89 -33.02 4.21
CA ALA A 230 -20.48 -33.50 5.52
C ALA A 230 -21.62 -33.53 6.54
N GLY A 231 -22.81 -33.01 6.23
CA GLY A 231 -23.95 -32.89 7.15
C GLY A 231 -23.80 -31.79 8.20
N ASP A 232 -22.79 -30.91 8.07
CA ASP A 232 -22.62 -29.73 8.93
C ASP A 232 -23.45 -28.56 8.42
N THR A 233 -24.75 -28.65 8.67
CA THR A 233 -25.72 -27.63 8.25
C THR A 233 -25.48 -26.26 8.89
N LYS A 234 -24.86 -26.20 10.07
CA LYS A 234 -24.56 -24.96 10.76
C LYS A 234 -23.47 -24.17 10.06
N SER A 235 -22.36 -24.81 9.72
CA SER A 235 -21.27 -24.17 8.97
C SER A 235 -21.67 -23.86 7.54
N ALA A 236 -22.49 -24.73 6.91
CA ALA A 236 -23.08 -24.42 5.61
C ALA A 236 -23.95 -23.15 5.65
N GLN A 237 -24.77 -22.98 6.69
CA GLN A 237 -25.60 -21.78 6.83
C GLN A 237 -24.75 -20.50 6.98
N ILE A 238 -23.65 -20.56 7.69
CA ILE A 238 -22.73 -19.40 7.80
C ILE A 238 -22.21 -19.01 6.42
N CYS A 239 -21.74 -19.97 5.61
CA CYS A 239 -21.31 -19.68 4.24
C CYS A 239 -22.44 -19.10 3.39
N LEU A 240 -23.66 -19.63 3.51
CA LEU A 240 -24.82 -19.14 2.77
C LEU A 240 -25.21 -17.71 3.17
N ASP A 241 -25.22 -17.41 4.45
CA ASP A 241 -25.52 -16.07 4.96
C ASP A 241 -24.51 -15.03 4.44
N GLU A 242 -23.22 -15.37 4.42
CA GLU A 242 -22.17 -14.52 3.85
C GLU A 242 -22.35 -14.31 2.33
N ILE A 243 -22.70 -15.40 1.59
CA ILE A 243 -22.98 -15.29 0.15
C ILE A 243 -24.17 -14.33 -0.11
N ILE A 244 -25.28 -14.51 0.60
CA ILE A 244 -26.45 -13.64 0.47
C ILE A 244 -26.11 -12.19 0.82
N GLY A 245 -25.24 -11.99 1.82
CA GLY A 245 -24.80 -10.67 2.27
C GLY A 245 -23.87 -9.91 1.32
N ILE A 246 -23.34 -10.55 0.27
CA ILE A 246 -22.42 -9.89 -0.68
C ILE A 246 -23.09 -8.70 -1.38
N GLN A 247 -24.34 -8.86 -1.86
CA GLN A 247 -25.03 -7.76 -2.55
C GLN A 247 -25.27 -6.57 -1.62
N ASP A 248 -25.69 -6.81 -0.39
CA ASP A 248 -25.87 -5.73 0.61
C ASP A 248 -24.57 -5.01 0.91
N ARG A 249 -23.42 -5.71 0.87
CA ARG A 249 -22.11 -5.11 1.03
C ARG A 249 -21.77 -4.22 -0.15
N ILE A 250 -21.98 -4.67 -1.37
CA ILE A 250 -21.81 -3.89 -2.61
C ILE A 250 -22.67 -2.63 -2.55
N ASP A 251 -23.93 -2.77 -2.19
CA ASP A 251 -24.88 -1.65 -2.12
C ASP A 251 -24.44 -0.61 -1.10
N ARG A 252 -23.92 -1.02 0.06
CA ARG A 252 -23.33 -0.10 1.04
C ARG A 252 -22.09 0.63 0.52
N VAL A 253 -21.20 -0.06 -0.21
CA VAL A 253 -20.03 0.56 -0.84
C VAL A 253 -20.46 1.60 -1.86
N LEU A 254 -21.42 1.28 -2.73
CA LEU A 254 -21.96 2.19 -3.73
C LEU A 254 -22.65 3.40 -3.10
N ALA A 255 -23.44 3.18 -2.04
CA ALA A 255 -24.11 4.26 -1.30
C ALA A 255 -23.13 5.20 -0.57
N SER A 256 -21.96 4.70 -0.18
CA SER A 256 -20.90 5.50 0.48
C SER A 256 -19.94 6.17 -0.49
N THR A 257 -20.09 5.96 -1.80
CA THR A 257 -19.24 6.52 -2.84
C THR A 257 -19.45 8.03 -2.94
N ASP A 258 -18.33 8.77 -3.01
CA ASP A 258 -18.33 10.23 -3.10
C ASP A 258 -19.06 10.71 -4.38
N GLU A 259 -19.90 11.75 -4.24
CA GLU A 259 -20.62 12.34 -5.37
C GLU A 259 -19.67 12.83 -6.49
N LEU A 260 -18.46 13.31 -6.13
CA LEU A 260 -17.49 13.74 -7.11
C LEU A 260 -16.96 12.55 -7.92
N ALA A 261 -16.77 11.40 -7.29
CA ALA A 261 -16.36 10.16 -7.97
C ALA A 261 -17.37 9.77 -9.05
N TRP A 262 -18.67 9.95 -8.80
CA TRP A 262 -19.72 9.70 -9.79
C TRP A 262 -19.73 10.65 -10.98
N LYS A 263 -19.07 11.82 -10.85
CA LYS A 263 -18.97 12.80 -11.95
C LYS A 263 -17.76 12.56 -12.85
N ILE A 264 -16.74 11.88 -12.35
CA ILE A 264 -15.46 11.68 -13.06
C ILE A 264 -15.27 10.24 -13.55
N THR A 265 -16.09 9.31 -13.11
CA THR A 265 -16.02 7.91 -13.52
C THR A 265 -17.38 7.46 -14.09
N ASP A 266 -17.30 6.57 -15.09
CA ASP A 266 -18.51 5.87 -15.55
C ASP A 266 -19.11 5.06 -14.41
N LYS A 267 -20.42 4.80 -14.49
CA LYS A 267 -21.12 4.03 -13.46
C LYS A 267 -20.45 2.67 -13.27
N PRO A 268 -20.24 2.28 -12.00
CA PRO A 268 -19.53 1.05 -11.71
C PRO A 268 -20.33 -0.18 -12.10
N TYR A 269 -19.62 -1.15 -12.51
CA TYR A 269 -20.13 -2.49 -12.68
C TYR A 269 -19.72 -3.40 -11.52
N LEU A 270 -19.93 -2.94 -10.30
CA LEU A 270 -19.98 -3.83 -9.15
C LEU A 270 -21.33 -4.61 -9.20
N VAL A 271 -21.56 -5.28 -10.32
CA VAL A 271 -22.72 -6.16 -10.53
C VAL A 271 -22.20 -7.58 -10.50
N MET A 272 -22.75 -8.38 -9.61
CA MET A 272 -22.40 -9.79 -9.52
C MET A 272 -22.81 -10.54 -10.78
N PRO A 273 -22.11 -11.63 -11.15
CA PRO A 273 -22.45 -12.44 -12.31
C PRO A 273 -23.76 -13.20 -12.11
N ASP A 274 -24.35 -13.70 -13.22
CA ASP A 274 -25.63 -14.41 -13.18
C ASP A 274 -25.56 -15.66 -12.30
N GLU A 275 -24.44 -16.36 -12.29
CA GLU A 275 -24.21 -17.54 -11.44
C GLU A 275 -24.39 -17.24 -9.95
N TYR A 276 -24.00 -16.06 -9.50
CA TYR A 276 -24.27 -15.62 -8.13
C TYR A 276 -25.76 -15.40 -7.89
N ASN A 277 -26.43 -14.71 -8.82
CA ASN A 277 -27.85 -14.41 -8.70
C ASN A 277 -28.68 -15.69 -8.69
N ASP A 278 -28.38 -16.62 -9.62
CA ASP A 278 -29.04 -17.94 -9.70
C ASP A 278 -28.82 -18.75 -8.42
N PHE A 279 -27.59 -18.71 -7.86
CA PHE A 279 -27.29 -19.39 -6.59
C PHE A 279 -28.11 -18.81 -5.44
N VAL A 280 -28.18 -17.49 -5.31
CA VAL A 280 -28.94 -16.82 -4.25
C VAL A 280 -30.44 -17.07 -4.39
N GLU A 281 -30.99 -17.06 -5.62
CA GLU A 281 -32.43 -17.37 -5.87
C GLU A 281 -32.78 -18.81 -5.53
N ALA A 282 -31.88 -19.74 -5.79
CA ALA A 282 -32.08 -21.15 -5.47
C ALA A 282 -32.08 -21.47 -3.96
N HIS A 283 -31.54 -20.56 -3.12
CA HIS A 283 -31.39 -20.77 -1.69
C HIS A 283 -32.15 -19.76 -0.81
N LYS A 284 -32.98 -18.91 -1.42
CA LYS A 284 -33.99 -18.08 -0.73
C LYS A 284 -35.26 -18.87 -0.50
#